data_c12de2080e39f3ceeb9536f9af7a773e
#
_entry.id   c12de2080e39f3ceeb9536f9af7a773e
#
_cell.length_a   1.000
_cell.length_b   1.000
_cell.length_c   1.000
_cell.angle_alpha   90.00
_cell.angle_beta   90.00
_cell.angle_gamma   90.00
#
_symmetry.space_group_name_H-M   'P 1'
#
loop_
_entity.id
_entity.type
_entity.pdbx_description
1 polymer ?
#
loop_
_entity_poly.entity_id
_entity_poly.type
_entity_poly.pdbx_seq_one_letter_code
_entity_poly.pdbx_strand_id
1 'polypeptide(L)'
;AQLGLGVKTSSIQKIFIQGDFTQTQNPLDIAIQGKGFFQISQSDGTIGYTRAGAFKLDNTGQLVTADGLVLEPAITIPTDALDISIDSQGSVSVTQPGATAPTIVGTIQLATFQNEAGLQATGFNLFRQTDASGTPTIGNPQSQDRGATQQGFIELSNVSVVEELVNLISAQRAYEVNSRTVQTADE
;
A
#
# COMPACT_ATOMS: atom_id res chain seq x y z
N ALA A 1 25.74 -23.25 -37.26
CA ALA A 1 25.67 -22.11 -36.37
C ALA A 1 24.30 -22.10 -35.71
N GLN A 2 24.21 -22.21 -34.39
CA GLN A 2 22.97 -22.01 -33.64
C GLN A 2 22.76 -20.50 -33.44
N LEU A 3 21.73 -19.96 -34.07
CA LEU A 3 21.30 -18.59 -33.83
C LEU A 3 20.43 -18.58 -32.57
N GLY A 4 20.80 -17.74 -31.62
CA GLY A 4 19.98 -17.51 -30.44
C GLY A 4 18.66 -16.82 -30.83
N LEU A 5 17.52 -17.29 -30.27
CA LEU A 5 16.19 -16.76 -30.58
C LEU A 5 15.84 -15.52 -29.69
N GLY A 6 16.81 -15.01 -28.97
CA GLY A 6 16.62 -13.90 -28.02
C GLY A 6 16.10 -14.38 -26.65
N VAL A 7 15.71 -13.43 -25.82
CA VAL A 7 15.15 -13.66 -24.49
C VAL A 7 13.79 -12.96 -24.38
N LYS A 8 12.87 -13.56 -23.63
CA LYS A 8 11.60 -12.95 -23.28
C LYS A 8 11.37 -13.01 -21.78
N THR A 9 10.68 -12.02 -21.24
CA THR A 9 10.27 -12.04 -19.84
C THR A 9 9.34 -13.23 -19.59
N SER A 10 9.71 -14.10 -18.64
CA SER A 10 8.93 -15.29 -18.28
C SER A 10 7.81 -14.94 -17.31
N SER A 11 8.13 -14.20 -16.27
CA SER A 11 7.15 -13.73 -15.28
C SER A 11 7.67 -12.48 -14.57
N ILE A 12 6.75 -11.67 -14.07
CA ILE A 12 7.03 -10.53 -13.19
C ILE A 12 6.25 -10.79 -11.91
N GLN A 13 6.97 -10.92 -10.80
CA GLN A 13 6.38 -11.09 -9.47
C GLN A 13 6.56 -9.81 -8.66
N LYS A 14 5.51 -9.38 -7.98
CA LYS A 14 5.58 -8.27 -7.03
C LYS A 14 6.13 -8.74 -5.69
N ILE A 15 6.96 -7.92 -5.09
CA ILE A 15 7.56 -8.16 -3.79
C ILE A 15 6.87 -7.24 -2.79
N PHE A 16 6.15 -7.82 -1.83
CA PHE A 16 5.44 -7.10 -0.76
C PHE A 16 6.28 -7.04 0.52
N ILE A 17 7.55 -6.64 0.39
CA ILE A 17 8.39 -6.33 1.54
C ILE A 17 8.04 -4.91 1.99
N GLN A 18 7.96 -4.73 3.29
CA GLN A 18 7.67 -3.44 3.90
C GLN A 18 8.73 -2.40 3.53
N GLY A 19 8.29 -1.21 3.13
CA GLY A 19 9.13 -0.06 2.88
C GLY A 19 9.47 0.71 4.16
N ASP A 20 10.28 1.74 4.02
CA ASP A 20 10.61 2.65 5.10
C ASP A 20 9.41 3.51 5.50
N PHE A 21 9.36 3.91 6.77
CA PHE A 21 8.34 4.82 7.27
C PHE A 21 8.83 6.25 7.28
N THR A 22 8.01 7.15 6.81
CA THR A 22 8.24 8.60 6.94
C THR A 22 7.18 9.21 7.83
N GLN A 23 7.64 9.92 8.87
CA GLN A 23 6.73 10.65 9.74
C GLN A 23 6.17 11.87 9.00
N THR A 24 4.86 12.04 9.09
CA THR A 24 4.14 13.21 8.60
C THR A 24 3.49 13.96 9.76
N GLN A 25 3.02 15.17 9.50
CA GLN A 25 2.29 15.95 10.50
C GLN A 25 0.77 15.83 10.35
N ASN A 26 0.32 14.97 9.43
CA ASN A 26 -1.10 14.78 9.17
C ASN A 26 -1.65 13.65 10.05
N PRO A 27 -2.64 13.90 10.91
CA PRO A 27 -3.22 12.88 11.78
C PRO A 27 -4.01 11.80 11.02
N LEU A 28 -4.33 12.03 9.75
CA LEU A 28 -5.05 11.08 8.89
C LEU A 28 -4.11 10.18 8.09
N ASP A 29 -2.80 10.39 8.16
CA ASP A 29 -1.82 9.50 7.58
C ASP A 29 -1.59 8.31 8.51
N ILE A 30 -1.81 7.11 8.01
CA ILE A 30 -1.80 5.88 8.80
C ILE A 30 -0.95 4.83 8.09
N ALA A 31 0.15 4.43 8.68
CA ALA A 31 0.96 3.33 8.17
C ALA A 31 0.59 2.00 8.84
N ILE A 32 0.80 0.89 8.15
CA ILE A 32 0.66 -0.46 8.70
C ILE A 32 2.06 -1.00 8.98
N GLN A 33 2.38 -1.19 10.25
CA GLN A 33 3.62 -1.82 10.68
C GLN A 33 3.43 -3.34 10.75
N GLY A 34 3.88 -4.06 9.73
CA GLY A 34 3.69 -5.49 9.57
C GLY A 34 2.78 -5.86 8.41
N LYS A 35 2.14 -7.02 8.47
CA LYS A 35 1.28 -7.56 7.40
C LYS A 35 -0.11 -6.95 7.43
N GLY A 36 -0.69 -6.76 6.24
CA GLY A 36 -2.07 -6.33 6.09
C GLY A 36 -2.24 -5.25 5.04
N PHE A 37 -3.49 -5.03 4.67
CA PHE A 37 -3.91 -4.03 3.68
C PHE A 37 -5.16 -3.32 4.20
N PHE A 38 -5.27 -2.05 3.94
CA PHE A 38 -6.53 -1.32 4.08
C PHE A 38 -7.53 -1.80 3.03
N GLN A 39 -8.79 -1.83 3.40
CA GLN A 39 -9.89 -2.16 2.51
C GLN A 39 -10.53 -0.88 2.01
N ILE A 40 -10.73 -0.78 0.71
CA ILE A 40 -11.26 0.42 0.06
C ILE A 40 -12.47 0.01 -0.77
N SER A 41 -13.61 0.65 -0.50
CA SER A 41 -14.81 0.46 -1.29
C SER A 41 -14.70 1.21 -2.60
N GLN A 42 -14.79 0.50 -3.73
CA GLN A 42 -14.75 1.08 -5.05
C GLN A 42 -16.16 1.45 -5.52
N SER A 43 -16.25 2.36 -6.48
CA SER A 43 -17.52 2.83 -7.02
C SER A 43 -18.36 1.76 -7.72
N ASP A 44 -17.74 0.65 -8.13
CA ASP A 44 -18.41 -0.51 -8.72
C ASP A 44 -18.92 -1.52 -7.66
N GLY A 45 -18.76 -1.20 -6.37
CA GLY A 45 -19.15 -2.06 -5.25
C GLY A 45 -18.15 -3.17 -4.94
N THR A 46 -17.01 -3.22 -5.61
CA THR A 46 -15.92 -4.17 -5.26
C THR A 46 -15.01 -3.60 -4.18
N ILE A 47 -14.33 -4.48 -3.44
CA ILE A 47 -13.34 -4.08 -2.45
C ILE A 47 -11.96 -4.13 -3.08
N GLY A 48 -11.28 -2.99 -3.03
CA GLY A 48 -9.85 -2.86 -3.33
C GLY A 48 -9.02 -2.93 -2.06
N TYR A 49 -7.77 -3.33 -2.17
CA TYR A 49 -6.83 -3.45 -1.08
C TYR A 49 -5.63 -2.55 -1.33
N THR A 50 -5.18 -1.83 -0.31
CA THR A 50 -4.05 -0.92 -0.46
C THR A 50 -3.19 -0.87 0.80
N ARG A 51 -1.91 -0.56 0.64
CA ARG A 51 -1.03 -0.19 1.75
C ARG A 51 -0.84 1.33 1.86
N ALA A 52 -1.32 2.08 0.87
CA ALA A 52 -1.27 3.54 0.90
C ALA A 52 -2.23 4.07 1.97
N GLY A 53 -1.69 4.67 3.02
CA GLY A 53 -2.45 5.16 4.17
C GLY A 53 -2.57 6.67 4.24
N ALA A 54 -2.39 7.39 3.15
CA ALA A 54 -2.64 8.83 3.06
C ALA A 54 -4.14 9.09 2.87
N PHE A 55 -4.88 9.18 3.98
CA PHE A 55 -6.32 9.42 3.97
C PHE A 55 -6.67 10.90 4.09
N LYS A 56 -7.90 11.21 3.70
CA LYS A 56 -8.52 12.54 3.81
C LYS A 56 -9.95 12.39 4.32
N LEU A 57 -10.56 13.48 4.74
CA LEU A 57 -11.99 13.53 5.00
C LEU A 57 -12.72 14.06 3.78
N ASP A 58 -13.81 13.43 3.44
CA ASP A 58 -14.75 13.95 2.43
C ASP A 58 -15.68 15.01 3.05
N ASN A 59 -16.63 15.51 2.26
CA ASN A 59 -17.61 16.51 2.70
C ASN A 59 -18.62 15.97 3.74
N THR A 60 -18.68 14.66 3.95
CA THR A 60 -19.54 13.98 4.94
C THR A 60 -18.76 13.58 6.19
N GLY A 61 -17.44 13.84 6.24
CA GLY A 61 -16.55 13.45 7.32
C GLY A 61 -16.06 12.00 7.25
N GLN A 62 -16.28 11.30 6.13
CA GLN A 62 -15.80 9.93 5.96
C GLN A 62 -14.30 9.91 5.58
N LEU A 63 -13.60 8.89 6.07
CA LEU A 63 -12.22 8.62 5.67
C LEU A 63 -12.20 8.08 4.24
N VAL A 64 -11.50 8.82 3.35
CA VAL A 64 -11.36 8.48 1.93
C VAL A 64 -9.89 8.52 1.52
N THR A 65 -9.55 7.79 0.46
CA THR A 65 -8.23 7.86 -0.18
C THR A 65 -8.03 9.20 -0.90
N ALA A 66 -6.83 9.45 -1.41
CA ALA A 66 -6.53 10.62 -2.23
C ALA A 66 -7.46 10.73 -3.46
N ASP A 67 -7.93 9.58 -3.97
CA ASP A 67 -8.81 9.45 -5.14
C ASP A 67 -10.31 9.53 -4.77
N GLY A 68 -10.65 9.73 -3.49
CA GLY A 68 -12.03 9.87 -3.02
C GLY A 68 -12.77 8.55 -2.78
N LEU A 69 -12.06 7.42 -2.70
CA LEU A 69 -12.64 6.12 -2.41
C LEU A 69 -12.72 5.89 -0.90
N VAL A 70 -13.83 5.36 -0.41
CA VAL A 70 -14.13 5.22 1.03
C VAL A 70 -13.37 4.05 1.65
N LEU A 71 -12.81 4.29 2.84
CA LEU A 71 -12.22 3.23 3.68
C LEU A 71 -13.33 2.30 4.20
N GLU A 72 -13.08 0.98 4.17
CA GLU A 72 -14.00 -0.03 4.70
C GLU A 72 -13.38 -0.70 5.94
N PRO A 73 -14.11 -0.78 7.09
CA PRO A 73 -15.44 -0.24 7.36
C PRO A 73 -15.47 1.30 7.31
N ALA A 74 -16.57 1.86 6.82
CA ALA A 74 -16.72 3.31 6.74
C ALA A 74 -16.66 3.94 8.13
N ILE A 75 -15.76 4.88 8.32
CA ILE A 75 -15.59 5.63 9.57
C ILE A 75 -15.89 7.08 9.29
N THR A 76 -16.86 7.61 10.03
CA THR A 76 -17.27 9.01 9.89
C THR A 76 -16.79 9.81 11.11
N ILE A 77 -16.02 10.84 10.84
CA ILE A 77 -15.52 11.77 11.84
C ILE A 77 -16.47 12.96 11.93
N PRO A 78 -17.02 13.28 13.12
CA PRO A 78 -17.87 14.42 13.30
C PRO A 78 -17.15 15.72 12.92
N THR A 79 -17.88 16.66 12.33
CA THR A 79 -17.33 17.95 11.86
C THR A 79 -16.88 18.86 12.98
N ASP A 80 -17.34 18.61 14.20
CA ASP A 80 -16.98 19.32 15.43
C ASP A 80 -15.79 18.68 16.17
N ALA A 81 -15.14 17.66 15.60
CA ALA A 81 -13.96 17.03 16.17
C ALA A 81 -12.80 18.02 16.26
N LEU A 82 -12.23 18.16 17.46
CA LEU A 82 -11.07 19.01 17.73
C LEU A 82 -9.76 18.27 17.48
N ASP A 83 -9.74 16.98 17.78
CA ASP A 83 -8.58 16.11 17.63
C ASP A 83 -8.98 14.70 17.24
N ILE A 84 -8.11 14.04 16.47
CA ILE A 84 -8.32 12.66 15.97
C ILE A 84 -7.13 11.84 16.43
N SER A 85 -7.39 10.80 17.20
CA SER A 85 -6.37 9.85 17.63
C SER A 85 -6.68 8.45 17.14
N ILE A 86 -5.67 7.80 16.57
CA ILE A 86 -5.76 6.42 16.05
C ILE A 86 -4.72 5.59 16.78
N ASP A 87 -5.18 4.58 17.48
CA ASP A 87 -4.31 3.70 18.23
C ASP A 87 -3.71 2.57 17.37
N SER A 88 -2.80 1.81 17.94
CA SER A 88 -2.13 0.70 17.26
C SER A 88 -3.04 -0.50 16.94
N GLN A 89 -4.23 -0.54 17.55
CA GLN A 89 -5.27 -1.57 17.30
C GLN A 89 -6.29 -1.10 16.25
N GLY A 90 -6.08 0.08 15.65
CA GLY A 90 -6.94 0.64 14.62
C GLY A 90 -8.18 1.36 15.16
N SER A 91 -8.29 1.56 16.47
CA SER A 91 -9.42 2.29 17.06
C SER A 91 -9.26 3.78 16.79
N VAL A 92 -10.26 4.37 16.16
CA VAL A 92 -10.32 5.79 15.82
C VAL A 92 -11.18 6.49 16.86
N SER A 93 -10.57 7.39 17.60
CA SER A 93 -11.23 8.20 18.64
C SER A 93 -11.11 9.69 18.33
N VAL A 94 -12.13 10.43 18.69
CA VAL A 94 -12.20 11.88 18.47
C VAL A 94 -12.50 12.60 19.77
N THR A 95 -11.91 13.76 19.93
CA THR A 95 -12.22 14.69 21.03
C THR A 95 -13.15 15.77 20.53
N GLN A 96 -14.33 15.91 21.14
CA GLN A 96 -15.32 16.91 20.80
C GLN A 96 -15.35 18.05 21.82
N PRO A 97 -15.80 19.26 21.46
CA PRO A 97 -15.95 20.37 22.40
C PRO A 97 -16.87 20.01 23.56
N GLY A 98 -16.41 20.19 24.80
CA GLY A 98 -17.19 19.89 26.01
C GLY A 98 -17.18 18.43 26.44
N ALA A 99 -16.58 17.51 25.67
CA ALA A 99 -16.38 16.14 26.09
C ALA A 99 -15.18 16.02 27.05
N THR A 100 -15.34 15.25 28.13
CA THR A 100 -14.28 15.00 29.12
C THR A 100 -13.37 13.83 28.74
N ALA A 101 -13.77 13.03 27.77
CA ALA A 101 -13.00 11.88 27.27
C ALA A 101 -13.18 11.73 25.74
N PRO A 102 -12.19 11.19 25.04
CA PRO A 102 -12.32 10.85 23.61
C PRO A 102 -13.43 9.80 23.38
N THR A 103 -14.17 9.96 22.29
CA THR A 103 -15.22 9.03 21.87
C THR A 103 -14.72 8.20 20.70
N ILE A 104 -14.87 6.86 20.75
CA ILE A 104 -14.53 5.97 19.65
C ILE A 104 -15.62 6.09 18.57
N VAL A 105 -15.21 6.45 17.35
CA VAL A 105 -16.10 6.61 16.20
C VAL A 105 -16.05 5.42 15.25
N GLY A 106 -15.02 4.58 15.34
CA GLY A 106 -14.89 3.39 14.52
C GLY A 106 -13.57 2.66 14.75
N THR A 107 -13.40 1.52 14.08
CA THR A 107 -12.17 0.74 14.10
C THR A 107 -11.77 0.39 12.68
N ILE A 108 -10.54 0.71 12.31
CA ILE A 108 -9.94 0.34 11.05
C ILE A 108 -9.67 -1.16 11.07
N GLN A 109 -10.10 -1.87 10.03
CA GLN A 109 -9.82 -3.28 9.87
C GLN A 109 -8.80 -3.51 8.77
N LEU A 110 -7.93 -4.50 8.98
CA LEU A 110 -6.93 -4.91 8.01
C LEU A 110 -7.30 -6.26 7.40
N ALA A 111 -7.06 -6.38 6.10
CA ALA A 111 -7.16 -7.63 5.37
C ALA A 111 -5.76 -8.24 5.19
N THR A 112 -5.61 -9.53 5.46
CA THR A 112 -4.40 -10.30 5.17
C THR A 112 -4.72 -11.41 4.18
N PHE A 113 -3.74 -11.74 3.33
CA PHE A 113 -3.86 -12.78 2.31
C PHE A 113 -2.85 -13.89 2.58
N GLN A 114 -3.23 -15.11 2.22
CA GLN A 114 -2.32 -16.25 2.32
C GLN A 114 -1.16 -16.13 1.33
N ASN A 115 -1.42 -15.56 0.16
CA ASN A 115 -0.43 -15.28 -0.87
C ASN A 115 -0.59 -13.87 -1.42
N GLU A 116 0.14 -12.91 -0.86
CA GLU A 116 0.11 -11.50 -1.28
C GLU A 116 0.58 -11.31 -2.73
N ALA A 117 1.55 -12.14 -3.18
CA ALA A 117 2.07 -12.08 -4.55
C ALA A 117 1.01 -12.43 -5.62
N GLY A 118 -0.04 -13.14 -5.23
CA GLY A 118 -1.19 -13.47 -6.07
C GLY A 118 -2.16 -12.31 -6.30
N LEU A 119 -2.01 -11.19 -5.59
CA LEU A 119 -2.87 -10.02 -5.76
C LEU A 119 -2.67 -9.37 -7.12
N GLN A 120 -3.76 -9.01 -7.79
CA GLN A 120 -3.76 -8.28 -9.04
C GLN A 120 -3.77 -6.78 -8.78
N ALA A 121 -2.78 -6.04 -9.32
CA ALA A 121 -2.84 -4.58 -9.31
C ALA A 121 -3.86 -4.06 -10.31
N THR A 122 -4.68 -3.13 -9.87
CA THR A 122 -5.70 -2.45 -10.68
C THR A 122 -5.34 -0.99 -11.00
N GLY A 123 -4.19 -0.52 -10.53
CA GLY A 123 -3.78 0.88 -10.61
C GLY A 123 -4.07 1.64 -9.31
N PHE A 124 -3.64 2.91 -9.21
CA PHE A 124 -3.87 3.80 -8.05
C PHE A 124 -3.44 3.20 -6.69
N ASN A 125 -2.39 2.37 -6.68
CA ASN A 125 -1.93 1.60 -5.52
C ASN A 125 -2.98 0.64 -4.95
N LEU A 126 -3.99 0.27 -5.76
CA LEU A 126 -5.02 -0.69 -5.40
C LEU A 126 -4.70 -2.07 -5.94
N PHE A 127 -5.01 -3.05 -5.12
CA PHE A 127 -4.91 -4.47 -5.44
C PHE A 127 -6.29 -5.11 -5.36
N ARG A 128 -6.49 -6.11 -6.19
CA ARG A 128 -7.71 -6.92 -6.21
C ARG A 128 -7.37 -8.35 -5.84
N GLN A 129 -8.25 -8.97 -5.10
CA GLN A 129 -8.21 -10.39 -4.81
C GLN A 129 -8.29 -11.23 -6.10
N THR A 130 -7.54 -12.32 -6.13
CA THR A 130 -7.62 -13.36 -7.17
C THR A 130 -7.69 -14.75 -6.53
N ASP A 131 -7.96 -15.77 -7.33
CA ASP A 131 -7.91 -17.16 -6.85
C ASP A 131 -6.51 -17.53 -6.33
N ALA A 132 -5.46 -16.94 -6.92
CA ALA A 132 -4.08 -17.18 -6.51
C ALA A 132 -3.70 -16.51 -5.18
N SER A 133 -4.36 -15.40 -4.80
CA SER A 133 -4.15 -14.75 -3.50
C SER A 133 -4.89 -15.44 -2.35
N GLY A 134 -5.95 -16.18 -2.68
CA GLY A 134 -6.91 -16.71 -1.71
C GLY A 134 -7.88 -15.64 -1.20
N THR A 135 -8.79 -16.04 -0.33
CA THR A 135 -9.76 -15.15 0.32
C THR A 135 -9.10 -14.30 1.40
N PRO A 136 -9.45 -13.02 1.53
CA PRO A 136 -8.91 -12.17 2.59
C PRO A 136 -9.41 -12.62 3.97
N THR A 137 -8.51 -12.58 4.94
CA THR A 137 -8.86 -12.72 6.36
C THR A 137 -8.88 -11.32 6.98
N ILE A 138 -10.08 -10.86 7.33
CA ILE A 138 -10.33 -9.51 7.83
C ILE A 138 -10.33 -9.51 9.36
N GLY A 139 -9.81 -8.47 9.97
CA GLY A 139 -9.88 -8.28 11.42
C GLY A 139 -9.10 -7.07 11.90
N ASN A 140 -9.12 -6.86 13.20
CA ASN A 140 -8.48 -5.71 13.81
C ASN A 140 -6.94 -5.81 13.74
N PRO A 141 -6.22 -4.69 13.63
CA PRO A 141 -4.77 -4.65 13.76
C PRO A 141 -4.30 -5.32 15.06
N GLN A 142 -3.06 -5.78 15.08
CA GLN A 142 -2.44 -6.54 16.18
C GLN A 142 -3.14 -7.87 16.54
N SER A 143 -4.05 -8.36 15.72
CA SER A 143 -4.69 -9.66 15.92
C SER A 143 -4.32 -10.65 14.80
N GLN A 144 -4.05 -11.92 15.13
CA GLN A 144 -3.82 -13.00 14.14
C GLN A 144 -2.79 -12.64 13.05
N ASP A 145 -1.58 -12.29 13.41
CA ASP A 145 -0.47 -11.90 12.53
C ASP A 145 -0.70 -10.62 11.69
N ARG A 146 -1.72 -9.85 11.98
CA ARG A 146 -1.91 -8.51 11.38
C ARG A 146 -1.00 -7.50 12.02
N GLY A 147 -0.49 -6.60 11.20
CA GLY A 147 0.34 -5.50 11.65
C GLY A 147 -0.41 -4.51 12.54
N ALA A 148 0.33 -3.61 13.16
CA ALA A 148 -0.20 -2.50 13.93
C ALA A 148 -0.46 -1.29 13.03
N THR A 149 -1.43 -0.46 13.38
CA THR A 149 -1.59 0.87 12.77
C THR A 149 -0.72 1.89 13.48
N GLN A 150 -0.11 2.79 12.72
CA GLN A 150 0.71 3.88 13.22
C GLN A 150 0.26 5.20 12.61
N GLN A 151 -0.29 6.07 13.44
CA GLN A 151 -0.78 7.40 13.06
C GLN A 151 0.38 8.36 12.80
N GLY A 152 0.23 9.27 11.82
CA GLY A 152 1.22 10.29 11.48
C GLY A 152 2.42 9.75 10.70
N PHE A 153 2.28 8.57 10.10
CA PHE A 153 3.29 7.95 9.25
C PHE A 153 2.70 7.49 7.93
N ILE A 154 3.52 7.51 6.90
CA ILE A 154 3.26 6.86 5.61
C ILE A 154 4.36 5.87 5.30
N GLU A 155 4.00 4.77 4.64
CA GLU A 155 4.95 3.79 4.11
C GLU A 155 5.44 4.27 2.74
N LEU A 156 6.76 4.35 2.57
CA LEU A 156 7.41 4.62 1.30
C LEU A 156 7.54 3.34 0.48
N SER A 157 7.81 3.50 -0.83
CA SER A 157 8.14 2.36 -1.69
C SER A 157 9.39 1.64 -1.16
N ASN A 158 9.38 0.30 -1.21
CA ASN A 158 10.54 -0.54 -0.87
C ASN A 158 11.62 -0.56 -1.98
N VAL A 159 11.52 0.31 -2.98
CA VAL A 159 12.47 0.41 -4.08
C VAL A 159 13.61 1.35 -3.70
N SER A 160 14.84 0.82 -3.66
CA SER A 160 16.05 1.63 -3.50
C SER A 160 16.43 2.27 -4.84
N VAL A 161 16.28 3.59 -4.92
CA VAL A 161 16.63 4.35 -6.14
C VAL A 161 18.10 4.14 -6.51
N VAL A 162 18.99 4.02 -5.51
CA VAL A 162 20.43 3.83 -5.74
C VAL A 162 20.71 2.45 -6.35
N GLU A 163 20.08 1.40 -5.85
CA GLU A 163 20.21 0.05 -6.41
C GLU A 163 19.69 -0.02 -7.84
N GLU A 164 18.54 0.57 -8.10
CA GLU A 164 17.96 0.59 -9.45
C GLU A 164 18.82 1.38 -10.44
N LEU A 165 19.45 2.49 -10.00
CA LEU A 165 20.40 3.23 -10.84
C LEU A 165 21.64 2.40 -11.14
N VAL A 166 22.20 1.66 -10.16
CA VAL A 166 23.35 0.77 -10.37
C VAL A 166 22.98 -0.36 -11.34
N ASN A 167 21.81 -0.96 -11.18
CA ASN A 167 21.30 -1.99 -12.07
C ASN A 167 21.14 -1.46 -13.51
N LEU A 168 20.60 -0.25 -13.66
CA LEU A 168 20.44 0.41 -14.94
C LEU A 168 21.81 0.68 -15.62
N ILE A 169 22.79 1.21 -14.87
CA ILE A 169 24.16 1.43 -15.37
C ILE A 169 24.80 0.11 -15.80
N SER A 170 24.63 -0.95 -15.01
CA SER A 170 25.15 -2.28 -15.33
C SER A 170 24.53 -2.84 -16.61
N ALA A 171 23.22 -2.68 -16.78
CA ALA A 171 22.51 -3.10 -18.00
C ALA A 171 22.95 -2.27 -19.23
N GLN A 172 23.14 -0.97 -19.08
CA GLN A 172 23.66 -0.11 -20.15
C GLN A 172 25.06 -0.53 -20.59
N ARG A 173 25.95 -0.80 -19.63
CA ARG A 173 27.31 -1.29 -19.92
C ARG A 173 27.30 -2.64 -20.63
N ALA A 174 26.44 -3.56 -20.20
CA ALA A 174 26.29 -4.85 -20.86
C ALA A 174 25.81 -4.69 -22.33
N TYR A 175 24.86 -3.77 -22.56
CA TYR A 175 24.39 -3.44 -23.90
C TYR A 175 25.51 -2.84 -24.75
N GLU A 176 26.30 -1.90 -24.23
CA GLU A 176 27.43 -1.29 -24.94
C GLU A 176 28.49 -2.34 -25.32
N VAL A 177 28.85 -3.23 -24.39
CA VAL A 177 29.80 -4.32 -24.65
C VAL A 177 29.30 -5.24 -25.74
N ASN A 178 28.02 -5.65 -25.68
CA ASN A 178 27.41 -6.48 -26.70
C ASN A 178 27.39 -5.80 -28.07
N SER A 179 27.04 -4.51 -28.11
CA SER A 179 27.03 -3.73 -29.36
C SER A 179 28.42 -3.60 -29.99
N ARG A 180 29.44 -3.33 -29.17
CA ARG A 180 30.83 -3.30 -29.63
C ARG A 180 31.32 -4.65 -30.15
N THR A 181 30.93 -5.73 -29.46
CA THR A 181 31.29 -7.09 -29.88
C THR A 181 30.69 -7.43 -31.24
N VAL A 182 29.43 -7.02 -31.49
CA VAL A 182 28.79 -7.19 -32.81
C VAL A 182 29.52 -6.37 -33.88
N GLN A 183 29.86 -5.13 -33.59
CA GLN A 183 30.60 -4.26 -34.53
C GLN A 183 31.99 -4.82 -34.89
N THR A 184 32.72 -5.35 -33.88
CA THR A 184 34.04 -5.96 -34.14
C THR A 184 33.95 -7.32 -34.81
N ALA A 185 32.80 -7.97 -34.84
CA ALA A 185 32.58 -9.24 -35.57
C ALA A 185 32.16 -8.98 -37.03
N ASP A 186 31.69 -7.77 -37.36
CA ASP A 186 31.31 -7.35 -38.72
C ASP A 186 32.50 -6.78 -39.53
N GLU A 187 33.62 -6.46 -38.88
CA GLU A 187 34.91 -6.08 -39.52
C GLU A 187 35.78 -7.33 -39.79
#